data_0d35cc98ca33a946e5ca24dba3d21b3e
#
_entry.id   0d35cc98ca33a946e5ca24dba3d21b3e
#
_cell.length_a   1.000
_cell.length_b   1.000
_cell.length_c   1.000
_cell.angle_alpha   90.00
_cell.angle_beta   90.00
_cell.angle_gamma   90.00
#
_symmetry.space_group_name_H-M   'P 1'
#
loop_
_entity.id
_entity.type
_entity.pdbx_description
1 polymer ?
#
loop_
_entity_poly.entity_id
_entity_poly.type
_entity_poly.pdbx_seq_one_letter_code
_entity_poly.pdbx_strand_id
1 'polypeptide(L)'
;MKEFYNLEMRVQIRLLKKELRCLLTLGIPLVVAQLLQVSYGFVAIVMMGRVGTLELAAIGLGTSLWVMVFLATLGVLMVVSPVVARQFGADRPEKIRETFQQGLWLSSIVALCAWWTMRHIGGVMSLMSVEAAVIPLVESYLQITSWGMPSVCLYFVCRFLCEGTGNARPMMLIQLVVLPINIFLSWILIFGKFGF
;
A
#
# COMPACT_ATOMS: atom_id res chain seq x y z
N MET A 1 -21.98 -47.21 -14.25
CA MET A 1 -20.67 -46.58 -14.32
C MET A 1 -20.70 -45.16 -14.94
N LYS A 2 -21.29 -44.94 -16.12
CA LYS A 2 -21.32 -43.62 -16.78
C LYS A 2 -22.10 -42.55 -16.01
N GLU A 3 -23.19 -42.91 -15.33
CA GLU A 3 -23.99 -41.93 -14.53
C GLU A 3 -23.26 -41.49 -13.27
N PHE A 4 -22.50 -42.40 -12.63
CA PHE A 4 -21.71 -42.04 -11.43
C PHE A 4 -20.57 -41.08 -11.82
N TYR A 5 -19.89 -41.28 -12.92
CA TYR A 5 -18.85 -40.41 -13.45
C TYR A 5 -19.38 -39.03 -13.83
N ASN A 6 -20.57 -38.97 -14.42
CA ASN A 6 -21.23 -37.70 -14.75
C ASN A 6 -21.69 -36.92 -13.51
N LEU A 7 -22.06 -37.62 -12.43
CA LEU A 7 -22.47 -37.01 -11.16
C LEU A 7 -21.25 -36.39 -10.44
N GLU A 8 -20.14 -37.12 -10.37
CA GLU A 8 -18.88 -36.60 -9.79
C GLU A 8 -18.37 -35.39 -10.57
N MET A 9 -18.38 -35.45 -11.89
CA MET A 9 -17.92 -34.34 -12.72
C MET A 9 -18.80 -33.09 -12.54
N ARG A 10 -20.12 -33.24 -12.41
CA ARG A 10 -21.06 -32.13 -12.12
C ARG A 10 -20.84 -31.54 -10.73
N VAL A 11 -20.54 -32.35 -9.73
CA VAL A 11 -20.22 -31.89 -8.36
C VAL A 11 -18.90 -31.13 -8.37
N GLN A 12 -17.87 -31.64 -9.01
CA GLN A 12 -16.59 -30.96 -9.14
C GLN A 12 -16.72 -29.61 -9.87
N ILE A 13 -17.46 -29.56 -10.97
CA ILE A 13 -17.70 -28.32 -11.71
C ILE A 13 -18.45 -27.29 -10.85
N ARG A 14 -19.42 -27.70 -10.02
CA ARG A 14 -20.13 -26.81 -9.10
C ARG A 14 -19.22 -26.26 -8.00
N LEU A 15 -18.37 -27.13 -7.44
CA LEU A 15 -17.37 -26.72 -6.43
C LEU A 15 -16.37 -25.72 -7.04
N LEU A 16 -15.84 -26.03 -8.23
CA LEU A 16 -14.92 -25.16 -8.95
C LEU A 16 -15.56 -23.79 -9.26
N LYS A 17 -16.81 -23.76 -9.70
CA LYS A 17 -17.55 -22.50 -9.93
C LYS A 17 -17.76 -21.70 -8.65
N LYS A 18 -18.01 -22.37 -7.53
CA LYS A 18 -18.20 -21.72 -6.23
C LYS A 18 -16.88 -21.11 -5.74
N GLU A 19 -15.79 -21.85 -5.84
CA GLU A 19 -14.45 -21.40 -5.50
C GLU A 19 -14.00 -20.24 -6.39
N LEU A 20 -14.19 -20.37 -7.71
CA LEU A 20 -13.86 -19.31 -8.67
C LEU A 20 -14.65 -18.03 -8.39
N ARG A 21 -15.93 -18.16 -8.07
CA ARG A 21 -16.77 -17.01 -7.72
C ARG A 21 -16.30 -16.35 -6.42
N CYS A 22 -15.88 -17.12 -5.43
CA CYS A 22 -15.32 -16.63 -4.18
C CYS A 22 -14.01 -15.88 -4.43
N LEU A 23 -13.10 -16.48 -5.21
CA LEU A 23 -11.82 -15.88 -5.61
C LEU A 23 -12.02 -14.58 -6.40
N LEU A 24 -12.95 -14.55 -7.36
CA LEU A 24 -13.24 -13.33 -8.12
C LEU A 24 -13.88 -12.25 -7.27
N THR A 25 -14.76 -12.61 -6.33
CA THR A 25 -15.41 -11.64 -5.44
C THR A 25 -14.41 -10.93 -4.51
N LEU A 26 -13.36 -11.63 -4.10
CA LEU A 26 -12.25 -11.06 -3.32
C LEU A 26 -11.17 -10.44 -4.21
N GLY A 27 -10.83 -11.10 -5.30
CA GLY A 27 -9.72 -10.69 -6.17
C GLY A 27 -10.01 -9.41 -6.95
N ILE A 28 -11.21 -9.24 -7.50
CA ILE A 28 -11.55 -8.04 -8.27
C ILE A 28 -11.41 -6.76 -7.44
N PRO A 29 -11.97 -6.63 -6.23
CA PRO A 29 -11.76 -5.45 -5.39
C PRO A 29 -10.29 -5.19 -5.05
N LEU A 30 -9.51 -6.24 -4.81
CA LEU A 30 -8.07 -6.11 -4.53
C LEU A 30 -7.30 -5.59 -5.75
N VAL A 31 -7.56 -6.14 -6.93
CA VAL A 31 -6.93 -5.70 -8.19
C VAL A 31 -7.30 -4.25 -8.48
N VAL A 32 -8.56 -3.88 -8.34
CA VAL A 32 -9.01 -2.49 -8.53
C VAL A 32 -8.31 -1.56 -7.54
N ALA A 33 -8.25 -1.91 -6.25
CA ALA A 33 -7.53 -1.11 -5.25
C ALA A 33 -6.05 -0.96 -5.60
N GLN A 34 -5.41 -2.02 -6.11
CA GLN A 34 -4.00 -1.99 -6.50
C GLN A 34 -3.76 -1.12 -7.74
N LEU A 35 -4.64 -1.19 -8.75
CA LEU A 35 -4.57 -0.33 -9.93
C LEU A 35 -4.77 1.14 -9.56
N LEU A 36 -5.72 1.46 -8.68
CA LEU A 36 -5.90 2.80 -8.14
C LEU A 36 -4.63 3.29 -7.42
N GLN A 37 -4.00 2.44 -6.62
CA GLN A 37 -2.76 2.76 -5.92
C GLN A 37 -1.60 3.07 -6.89
N VAL A 38 -1.43 2.29 -7.94
CA VAL A 38 -0.40 2.57 -8.98
C VAL A 38 -0.69 3.87 -9.72
N SER A 39 -1.96 4.22 -9.90
CA SER A 39 -2.37 5.46 -10.56
C SER A 39 -1.90 6.72 -9.84
N TYR A 40 -1.74 6.70 -8.49
CA TYR A 40 -1.15 7.83 -7.76
C TYR A 40 0.27 8.16 -8.23
N GLY A 41 1.11 7.14 -8.36
CA GLY A 41 2.49 7.33 -8.82
C GLY A 41 2.56 7.86 -10.26
N PHE A 42 1.72 7.32 -11.14
CA PHE A 42 1.64 7.76 -12.52
C PHE A 42 1.23 9.23 -12.64
N VAL A 43 0.18 9.64 -11.93
CA VAL A 43 -0.30 11.03 -11.91
C VAL A 43 0.80 11.96 -11.37
N ALA A 44 1.47 11.60 -10.28
CA ALA A 44 2.55 12.39 -9.71
C ALA A 44 3.69 12.60 -10.72
N ILE A 45 4.14 11.55 -11.41
CA ILE A 45 5.22 11.63 -12.42
C ILE A 45 4.81 12.54 -13.58
N VAL A 46 3.58 12.40 -14.11
CA VAL A 46 3.09 13.22 -15.21
C VAL A 46 3.00 14.70 -14.83
N MET A 47 2.57 14.99 -13.61
CA MET A 47 2.46 16.37 -13.12
C MET A 47 3.84 16.99 -12.88
N MET A 48 4.77 16.26 -12.28
CA MET A 48 6.13 16.75 -11.99
C MET A 48 7.00 16.89 -13.22
N GLY A 49 6.79 16.10 -14.26
CA GLY A 49 7.51 16.23 -15.53
C GLY A 49 7.30 17.58 -16.26
N ARG A 50 6.36 18.40 -15.78
CA ARG A 50 6.12 19.76 -16.28
C ARG A 50 6.82 20.87 -15.49
N VAL A 51 7.44 20.54 -14.35
CA VAL A 51 8.04 21.53 -13.44
C VAL A 51 9.51 21.77 -13.77
N GLY A 52 10.32 20.71 -13.91
CA GLY A 52 11.75 20.83 -14.24
C GLY A 52 12.45 19.48 -14.26
N THR A 53 13.64 19.44 -14.89
CA THR A 53 14.43 18.20 -15.01
C THR A 53 15.18 17.85 -13.74
N LEU A 54 15.66 18.85 -12.99
CA LEU A 54 16.38 18.65 -11.73
C LEU A 54 15.42 18.15 -10.63
N GLU A 55 14.25 18.77 -10.54
CA GLU A 55 13.19 18.39 -9.62
C GLU A 55 12.69 16.98 -9.92
N LEU A 56 12.53 16.65 -11.21
CA LEU A 56 12.14 15.30 -11.63
C LEU A 56 13.17 14.25 -11.22
N ALA A 57 14.48 14.54 -11.38
CA ALA A 57 15.55 13.65 -10.94
C ALA A 57 15.56 13.47 -9.42
N ALA A 58 15.37 14.56 -8.65
CA ALA A 58 15.31 14.51 -7.19
C ALA A 58 14.13 13.67 -6.69
N ILE A 59 12.95 13.84 -7.28
CA ILE A 59 11.77 13.06 -6.94
C ILE A 59 11.91 11.60 -7.35
N GLY A 60 12.53 11.34 -8.51
CA GLY A 60 12.80 9.96 -8.95
C GLY A 60 13.68 9.20 -7.96
N LEU A 61 14.78 9.81 -7.51
CA LEU A 61 15.67 9.24 -6.49
C LEU A 61 14.97 9.15 -5.13
N GLY A 62 14.31 10.21 -4.69
CA GLY A 62 13.59 10.24 -3.42
C GLY A 62 12.48 9.19 -3.35
N THR A 63 11.73 9.02 -4.43
CA THR A 63 10.70 7.99 -4.54
C THR A 63 11.30 6.59 -4.50
N SER A 64 12.45 6.35 -5.14
CA SER A 64 13.11 5.04 -5.11
C SER A 64 13.53 4.65 -3.70
N LEU A 65 14.12 5.59 -2.95
CA LEU A 65 14.49 5.39 -1.55
C LEU A 65 13.26 5.20 -0.65
N TRP A 66 12.21 6.00 -0.88
CA TRP A 66 10.93 5.85 -0.18
C TRP A 66 10.32 4.47 -0.42
N VAL A 67 10.28 3.99 -1.67
CA VAL A 67 9.75 2.67 -2.04
C VAL A 67 10.53 1.56 -1.34
N MET A 68 11.84 1.66 -1.21
CA MET A 68 12.65 0.68 -0.50
C MET A 68 12.23 0.55 0.97
N VAL A 69 12.10 1.67 1.70
CA VAL A 69 11.63 1.68 3.09
C VAL A 69 10.19 1.22 3.19
N PHE A 70 9.35 1.65 2.26
CA PHE A 70 7.95 1.26 2.17
C PHE A 70 7.77 -0.25 1.99
N LEU A 71 8.51 -0.88 1.07
CA LEU A 71 8.44 -2.33 0.84
C LEU A 71 8.91 -3.13 2.06
N ALA A 72 9.96 -2.68 2.74
CA ALA A 72 10.39 -3.30 4.00
C ALA A 72 9.29 -3.22 5.06
N THR A 73 8.68 -2.05 5.21
CA THR A 73 7.55 -1.81 6.12
C THR A 73 6.34 -2.69 5.78
N LEU A 74 5.98 -2.73 4.50
CA LEU A 74 4.87 -3.54 3.98
C LEU A 74 5.12 -5.03 4.27
N GLY A 75 6.33 -5.53 4.02
CA GLY A 75 6.69 -6.93 4.25
C GLY A 75 6.51 -7.35 5.69
N VAL A 76 6.91 -6.51 6.65
CA VAL A 76 6.71 -6.79 8.08
C VAL A 76 5.24 -6.79 8.46
N LEU A 77 4.46 -5.82 8.02
CA LEU A 77 3.04 -5.69 8.37
C LEU A 77 2.16 -6.73 7.68
N MET A 78 2.59 -7.28 6.55
CA MET A 78 1.84 -8.29 5.79
C MET A 78 1.56 -9.57 6.60
N VAL A 79 2.33 -9.84 7.67
CA VAL A 79 2.10 -10.99 8.56
C VAL A 79 0.71 -10.98 9.22
N VAL A 80 0.10 -9.82 9.38
CA VAL A 80 -1.23 -9.67 10.00
C VAL A 80 -2.31 -10.40 9.19
N SER A 81 -2.26 -10.33 7.86
CA SER A 81 -3.31 -10.91 6.99
C SER A 81 -3.46 -12.43 7.15
N PRO A 82 -2.41 -13.27 7.02
CA PRO A 82 -2.55 -14.72 7.18
C PRO A 82 -2.90 -15.15 8.61
N VAL A 83 -2.44 -14.40 9.63
CA VAL A 83 -2.79 -14.69 11.03
C VAL A 83 -4.27 -14.45 11.26
N VAL A 84 -4.81 -13.31 10.78
CA VAL A 84 -6.24 -12.98 10.86
C VAL A 84 -7.07 -13.99 10.07
N ALA A 85 -6.64 -14.36 8.84
CA ALA A 85 -7.35 -15.32 8.01
C ALA A 85 -7.50 -16.69 8.70
N ARG A 86 -6.43 -17.16 9.37
CA ARG A 86 -6.48 -18.40 10.15
C ARG A 86 -7.47 -18.31 11.32
N GLN A 87 -7.47 -17.20 12.04
CA GLN A 87 -8.37 -16.99 13.19
C GLN A 87 -9.81 -16.85 12.75
N PHE A 88 -10.04 -16.17 11.62
CA PHE A 88 -11.36 -16.04 11.00
C PHE A 88 -11.90 -17.40 10.55
N GLY A 89 -11.09 -18.23 9.89
CA GLY A 89 -11.48 -19.59 9.49
C GLY A 89 -11.70 -20.55 10.67
N ALA A 90 -11.14 -20.25 11.86
CA ALA A 90 -11.33 -21.01 13.09
C ALA A 90 -12.49 -20.48 13.95
N ASP A 91 -13.25 -19.49 13.47
CA ASP A 91 -14.37 -18.83 14.18
C ASP A 91 -13.97 -18.29 15.58
N ARG A 92 -12.81 -17.60 15.66
CA ARG A 92 -12.25 -17.05 16.92
C ARG A 92 -12.16 -15.53 16.89
N PRO A 93 -13.27 -14.79 17.00
CA PRO A 93 -13.29 -13.33 16.89
C PRO A 93 -12.46 -12.63 17.97
N GLU A 94 -12.36 -13.20 19.17
CA GLU A 94 -11.53 -12.64 20.26
C GLU A 94 -10.05 -12.59 19.88
N LYS A 95 -9.53 -13.63 19.23
CA LYS A 95 -8.15 -13.68 18.77
C LYS A 95 -7.87 -12.72 17.62
N ILE A 96 -8.87 -12.44 16.78
CA ILE A 96 -8.76 -11.41 15.74
C ILE A 96 -8.55 -10.04 16.37
N ARG A 97 -9.30 -9.72 17.45
CA ARG A 97 -9.13 -8.47 18.20
C ARG A 97 -7.75 -8.36 18.83
N GLU A 98 -7.26 -9.42 19.45
CA GLU A 98 -5.89 -9.46 20.02
C GLU A 98 -4.83 -9.23 18.93
N THR A 99 -4.95 -9.92 17.79
CA THR A 99 -4.03 -9.76 16.64
C THR A 99 -4.08 -8.34 16.10
N PHE A 100 -5.25 -7.72 16.04
CA PHE A 100 -5.37 -6.33 15.61
C PHE A 100 -4.64 -5.38 16.57
N GLN A 101 -4.81 -5.54 17.87
CA GLN A 101 -4.11 -4.74 18.88
C GLN A 101 -2.58 -4.91 18.79
N GLN A 102 -2.12 -6.16 18.64
CA GLN A 102 -0.69 -6.44 18.43
C GLN A 102 -0.19 -5.85 17.10
N GLY A 103 -1.01 -5.89 16.05
CA GLY A 103 -0.74 -5.26 14.76
C GLY A 103 -0.58 -3.73 14.88
N LEU A 104 -1.38 -3.07 15.72
CA LEU A 104 -1.26 -1.63 15.99
C LEU A 104 0.06 -1.31 16.71
N TRP A 105 0.46 -2.09 17.71
CA TRP A 105 1.76 -1.93 18.36
C TRP A 105 2.91 -2.15 17.39
N LEU A 106 2.84 -3.23 16.61
CA LEU A 106 3.84 -3.52 15.58
C LEU A 106 3.92 -2.38 14.56
N SER A 107 2.79 -1.85 14.10
CA SER A 107 2.76 -0.74 13.14
C SER A 107 3.39 0.53 13.72
N SER A 108 3.21 0.80 15.00
CA SER A 108 3.82 1.95 15.67
C SER A 108 5.34 1.84 15.74
N ILE A 109 5.85 0.66 16.08
CA ILE A 109 7.31 0.39 16.12
C ILE A 109 7.90 0.50 14.71
N VAL A 110 7.27 -0.14 13.73
CA VAL A 110 7.72 -0.13 12.33
C VAL A 110 7.66 1.27 11.74
N ALA A 111 6.62 2.04 12.06
CA ALA A 111 6.49 3.43 11.63
C ALA A 111 7.60 4.31 12.19
N LEU A 112 7.95 4.12 13.45
CA LEU A 112 9.06 4.86 14.11
C LEU A 112 10.40 4.51 13.47
N CYS A 113 10.66 3.23 13.21
CA CYS A 113 11.86 2.78 12.50
C CYS A 113 11.93 3.34 11.08
N ALA A 114 10.85 3.29 10.33
CA ALA A 114 10.77 3.81 8.98
C ALA A 114 10.97 5.34 8.95
N TRP A 115 10.31 6.06 9.87
CA TRP A 115 10.48 7.49 10.05
C TRP A 115 11.93 7.87 10.35
N TRP A 116 12.57 7.16 11.27
CA TRP A 116 13.99 7.34 11.60
C TRP A 116 14.89 7.09 10.41
N THR A 117 14.71 5.97 9.72
CA THR A 117 15.51 5.58 8.55
C THR A 117 15.42 6.63 7.45
N MET A 118 14.21 7.12 7.12
CA MET A 118 14.01 8.11 6.07
C MET A 118 14.68 9.45 6.38
N ARG A 119 14.82 9.82 7.64
CA ARG A 119 15.47 11.07 8.06
C ARG A 119 17.00 10.99 8.05
N HIS A 120 17.57 9.77 8.11
CA HIS A 120 19.02 9.58 8.19
C HIS A 120 19.61 8.93 6.91
N ILE A 121 18.77 8.67 5.90
CA ILE A 121 19.20 8.01 4.66
C ILE A 121 20.05 8.92 3.77
N GLY A 122 20.07 10.22 4.02
CA GLY A 122 20.90 11.21 3.28
C GLY A 122 22.38 10.86 3.25
N GLY A 123 22.92 10.31 4.35
CA GLY A 123 24.30 9.83 4.41
C GLY A 123 24.63 8.69 3.43
N VAL A 124 23.64 7.92 3.02
CA VAL A 124 23.82 6.85 2.01
C VAL A 124 23.95 7.43 0.60
N MET A 125 23.28 8.54 0.31
CA MET A 125 23.35 9.20 -1.01
C MET A 125 24.75 9.77 -1.30
N SER A 126 25.45 10.25 -0.28
CA SER A 126 26.83 10.73 -0.43
C SER A 126 27.80 9.61 -0.83
N LEU A 127 27.52 8.36 -0.43
CA LEU A 127 28.27 7.16 -0.82
C LEU A 127 27.95 6.70 -2.24
N MET A 128 26.79 7.08 -2.79
CA MET A 128 26.33 6.66 -4.12
C MET A 128 26.78 7.61 -5.23
N SER A 129 27.67 8.59 -4.95
CA SER A 129 28.16 9.57 -5.93
C SER A 129 27.03 10.35 -6.63
N VAL A 130 25.96 10.64 -5.91
CA VAL A 130 24.86 11.46 -6.40
C VAL A 130 25.32 12.91 -6.52
N GLU A 131 24.87 13.61 -7.54
CA GLU A 131 25.20 15.03 -7.77
C GLU A 131 24.80 15.88 -6.54
N ALA A 132 25.76 16.67 -6.04
CA ALA A 132 25.60 17.43 -4.79
C ALA A 132 24.40 18.40 -4.81
N ALA A 133 23.98 18.86 -5.99
CA ALA A 133 22.82 19.73 -6.16
C ALA A 133 21.48 19.03 -5.91
N VAL A 134 21.41 17.71 -6.10
CA VAL A 134 20.18 16.92 -5.96
C VAL A 134 19.96 16.47 -4.51
N ILE A 135 21.02 16.23 -3.74
CA ILE A 135 20.96 15.69 -2.37
C ILE A 135 20.01 16.49 -1.46
N PRO A 136 20.12 17.83 -1.32
CA PRO A 136 19.26 18.58 -0.41
C PRO A 136 17.77 18.53 -0.80
N LEU A 137 17.48 18.42 -2.10
CA LEU A 137 16.08 18.27 -2.58
C LEU A 137 15.50 16.91 -2.19
N VAL A 138 16.29 15.85 -2.35
CA VAL A 138 15.89 14.48 -1.95
C VAL A 138 15.70 14.39 -0.44
N GLU A 139 16.61 14.98 0.35
CA GLU A 139 16.49 14.99 1.81
C GLU A 139 15.22 15.71 2.27
N SER A 140 14.95 16.89 1.70
CA SER A 140 13.74 17.64 2.00
C SER A 140 12.48 16.84 1.66
N TYR A 141 12.45 16.18 0.50
CA TYR A 141 11.36 15.31 0.10
C TYR A 141 11.14 14.15 1.09
N LEU A 142 12.22 13.44 1.46
CA LEU A 142 12.14 12.32 2.39
C LEU A 142 11.76 12.75 3.81
N GLN A 143 12.25 13.90 4.28
CA GLN A 143 11.88 14.46 5.58
C GLN A 143 10.38 14.76 5.66
N ILE A 144 9.82 15.41 4.64
CA ILE A 144 8.38 15.72 4.58
C ILE A 144 7.57 14.42 4.49
N THR A 145 7.95 13.52 3.59
CA THR A 145 7.23 12.27 3.35
C THR A 145 7.30 11.32 4.57
N SER A 146 8.38 11.39 5.37
CA SER A 146 8.53 10.58 6.57
C SER A 146 7.41 10.79 7.60
N TRP A 147 6.83 11.99 7.67
CA TRP A 147 5.69 12.26 8.55
C TRP A 147 4.41 11.52 8.15
N GLY A 148 4.32 11.09 6.90
CA GLY A 148 3.23 10.25 6.41
C GLY A 148 3.32 8.77 6.84
N MET A 149 4.51 8.29 7.24
CA MET A 149 4.72 6.87 7.55
C MET A 149 3.83 6.30 8.66
N PRO A 150 3.56 6.99 9.77
CA PRO A 150 2.64 6.48 10.79
C PRO A 150 1.24 6.22 10.24
N SER A 151 0.72 7.13 9.41
CA SER A 151 -0.60 6.97 8.78
C SER A 151 -0.63 5.81 7.79
N VAL A 152 0.45 5.65 7.03
CA VAL A 152 0.62 4.54 6.07
C VAL A 152 0.67 3.19 6.80
N CYS A 153 1.42 3.08 7.89
CA CYS A 153 1.50 1.84 8.68
C CYS A 153 0.15 1.47 9.30
N LEU A 154 -0.57 2.45 9.86
CA LEU A 154 -1.91 2.25 10.40
C LEU A 154 -2.90 1.79 9.32
N TYR A 155 -2.86 2.43 8.15
CA TYR A 155 -3.67 2.03 6.99
C TYR A 155 -3.42 0.56 6.60
N PHE A 156 -2.15 0.12 6.56
CA PHE A 156 -1.83 -1.26 6.18
C PHE A 156 -2.30 -2.28 7.21
N VAL A 157 -2.25 -2.00 8.50
CA VAL A 157 -2.81 -2.90 9.52
C VAL A 157 -4.32 -3.06 9.32
N CYS A 158 -5.05 -1.96 9.12
CA CYS A 158 -6.48 -2.00 8.84
C CYS A 158 -6.78 -2.74 7.53
N ARG A 159 -5.97 -2.51 6.50
CA ARG A 159 -6.08 -3.19 5.20
C ARG A 159 -5.89 -4.69 5.35
N PHE A 160 -4.81 -5.14 5.99
CA PHE A 160 -4.52 -6.56 6.19
C PHE A 160 -5.55 -7.26 7.09
N LEU A 161 -6.15 -6.54 8.05
CA LEU A 161 -7.29 -7.04 8.81
C LEU A 161 -8.50 -7.31 7.89
N CYS A 162 -8.85 -6.36 7.03
CA CYS A 162 -9.95 -6.51 6.08
C CYS A 162 -9.69 -7.64 5.06
N GLU A 163 -8.46 -7.74 4.55
CA GLU A 163 -8.06 -8.82 3.64
C GLU A 163 -8.13 -10.19 4.35
N GLY A 164 -7.64 -10.29 5.58
CA GLY A 164 -7.67 -11.52 6.37
C GLY A 164 -9.09 -11.99 6.74
N THR A 165 -10.05 -11.06 6.89
CA THR A 165 -11.47 -11.39 7.11
C THR A 165 -12.24 -11.64 5.81
N GLY A 166 -11.56 -11.60 4.65
CA GLY A 166 -12.19 -11.83 3.35
C GLY A 166 -13.07 -10.68 2.85
N ASN A 167 -12.96 -9.48 3.42
CA ASN A 167 -13.74 -8.32 3.02
C ASN A 167 -12.85 -7.17 2.51
N ALA A 168 -12.45 -7.25 1.24
CA ALA A 168 -11.60 -6.21 0.61
C ALA A 168 -12.39 -4.98 0.12
N ARG A 169 -13.73 -5.01 0.12
CA ARG A 169 -14.58 -3.93 -0.40
C ARG A 169 -14.37 -2.57 0.26
N PRO A 170 -14.26 -2.47 1.61
CA PRO A 170 -14.04 -1.18 2.26
C PRO A 170 -12.77 -0.48 1.76
N MET A 171 -11.69 -1.25 1.55
CA MET A 171 -10.42 -0.69 1.07
C MET A 171 -10.51 -0.19 -0.38
N MET A 172 -11.22 -0.90 -1.24
CA MET A 172 -11.48 -0.44 -2.60
C MET A 172 -12.28 0.87 -2.61
N LEU A 173 -13.34 0.97 -1.78
CA LEU A 173 -14.14 2.19 -1.70
C LEU A 173 -13.35 3.38 -1.18
N ILE A 174 -12.53 3.19 -0.14
CA ILE A 174 -11.64 4.23 0.38
C ILE A 174 -10.69 4.72 -0.71
N GLN A 175 -10.04 3.81 -1.43
CA GLN A 175 -9.12 4.16 -2.52
C GLN A 175 -9.82 4.92 -3.65
N LEU A 176 -11.05 4.51 -4.00
CA LEU A 176 -11.85 5.17 -5.03
C LEU A 176 -12.18 6.63 -4.68
N VAL A 177 -12.42 6.93 -3.41
CA VAL A 177 -12.69 8.29 -2.91
C VAL A 177 -11.39 9.10 -2.77
N VAL A 178 -10.34 8.47 -2.25
CA VAL A 178 -9.06 9.16 -1.97
C VAL A 178 -8.33 9.54 -3.26
N LEU A 179 -8.42 8.73 -4.35
CA LEU A 179 -7.75 9.02 -5.61
C LEU A 179 -8.13 10.40 -6.20
N PRO A 180 -9.42 10.73 -6.44
CA PRO A 180 -9.78 12.03 -6.99
C PRO A 180 -9.40 13.20 -6.06
N ILE A 181 -9.50 13.00 -4.74
CA ILE A 181 -9.07 14.00 -3.76
C ILE A 181 -7.56 14.24 -3.87
N ASN A 182 -6.77 13.19 -3.98
CA ASN A 182 -5.32 13.29 -4.15
C ASN A 182 -4.95 14.02 -5.45
N ILE A 183 -5.59 13.67 -6.58
CA ILE A 183 -5.37 14.34 -7.87
C ILE A 183 -5.68 15.84 -7.75
N PHE A 184 -6.80 16.18 -7.13
CA PHE A 184 -7.24 17.57 -6.95
C PHE A 184 -6.27 18.37 -6.07
N LEU A 185 -5.85 17.82 -4.93
CA LEU A 185 -4.89 18.44 -4.03
C LEU A 185 -3.52 18.60 -4.70
N SER A 186 -3.04 17.57 -5.39
CA SER A 186 -1.77 17.61 -6.12
C SER A 186 -1.80 18.67 -7.21
N TRP A 187 -2.92 18.80 -7.92
CA TRP A 187 -3.07 19.83 -8.95
C TRP A 187 -3.03 21.25 -8.36
N ILE A 188 -3.68 21.49 -7.24
CA ILE A 188 -3.63 22.80 -6.55
C ILE A 188 -2.22 23.14 -6.09
N LEU A 189 -1.55 22.20 -5.41
CA LEU A 189 -0.25 22.42 -4.80
C LEU A 189 0.88 22.53 -5.82
N ILE A 190 0.87 21.68 -6.88
CA ILE A 190 1.94 21.67 -7.90
C ILE A 190 1.84 22.90 -8.81
N PHE A 191 0.64 23.32 -9.18
CA PHE A 191 0.45 24.47 -10.08
C PHE A 191 0.26 25.81 -9.33
N GLY A 192 0.45 25.86 -8.02
CA GLY A 192 0.44 27.08 -7.23
C GLY A 192 -0.88 27.87 -7.31
N LYS A 193 -2.02 27.18 -7.53
CA LYS A 193 -3.32 27.82 -7.53
C LYS A 193 -3.76 28.11 -6.11
N PHE A 194 -4.33 29.28 -5.86
CA PHE A 194 -4.70 29.84 -4.54
C PHE A 194 -3.56 30.46 -3.73
N GLY A 195 -2.42 30.82 -4.36
CA GLY A 195 -1.36 31.61 -3.70
C GLY A 195 -0.31 30.79 -2.95
N PHE A 196 -0.21 29.51 -3.27
CA PHE A 196 0.88 28.64 -2.82
C PHE A 196 2.02 28.64 -3.84
#